data_8e1888211cd4cf427f054731bf87000a
#
_entry.id   8e1888211cd4cf427f054731bf87000a
#
_cell.length_a   1.000
_cell.length_b   1.000
_cell.length_c   1.000
_cell.angle_alpha   90.00
_cell.angle_beta   90.00
_cell.angle_gamma   90.00
#
_symmetry.space_group_name_H-M   'P 1'
#
loop_
_entity.id
_entity.type
_entity.pdbx_description
1 polymer ?
#
loop_
_entity_poly.entity_id
_entity_poly.type
_entity_poly.pdbx_seq_one_letter_code
_entity_poly.pdbx_strand_id
1 'polypeptide(L)'
;MSACIFCDIVAGEKPAEVVFEDELTLAFMDAFPFSDGHTLVIPKRHVADVYELEQPDADAVWRTTLHLARGIRAAVAPPGLSIRQANGRVADQHIFHFHIHLIPRYETGSRGDRARIGDLAERIRTALV
;
A
#
# COMPACT_ATOMS: atom_id res chain seq x y z
N MET A 1 19.15 -11.07 4.72
CA MET A 1 18.51 -10.03 3.89
C MET A 1 18.07 -10.65 2.59
N SER A 2 16.82 -10.46 2.21
CA SER A 2 16.33 -11.00 0.95
C SER A 2 16.62 -10.02 -0.19
N ALA A 3 16.43 -10.49 -1.44
CA ALA A 3 16.52 -9.62 -2.60
C ALA A 3 15.26 -8.77 -2.80
N CYS A 4 14.24 -8.96 -1.97
CA CYS A 4 12.96 -8.26 -2.07
C CYS A 4 12.82 -7.23 -0.96
N ILE A 5 12.72 -5.96 -1.33
CA ILE A 5 12.58 -4.89 -0.34
C ILE A 5 11.27 -5.03 0.46
N PHE A 6 10.20 -5.52 -0.15
CA PHE A 6 8.93 -5.71 0.57
C PHE A 6 9.01 -6.87 1.56
N CYS A 7 9.72 -7.95 1.21
CA CYS A 7 9.99 -9.02 2.17
C CYS A 7 10.80 -8.49 3.36
N ASP A 8 11.74 -7.59 3.11
CA ASP A 8 12.54 -6.98 4.17
C ASP A 8 11.68 -6.10 5.08
N ILE A 9 10.70 -5.40 4.52
CA ILE A 9 9.75 -4.62 5.30
C ILE A 9 8.87 -5.54 6.17
N VAL A 10 8.37 -6.62 5.60
CA VAL A 10 7.58 -7.61 6.35
C VAL A 10 8.39 -8.18 7.52
N ALA A 11 9.67 -8.44 7.31
CA ALA A 11 10.55 -9.00 8.33
C ALA A 11 11.02 -7.96 9.36
N GLY A 12 10.72 -6.68 9.15
CA GLY A 12 11.19 -5.61 10.04
C GLY A 12 12.65 -5.22 9.81
N GLU A 13 13.25 -5.66 8.72
CA GLU A 13 14.66 -5.38 8.40
C GLU A 13 14.84 -4.06 7.63
N LYS A 14 13.76 -3.52 7.06
CA LYS A 14 13.73 -2.22 6.42
C LYS A 14 12.61 -1.40 7.06
N PRO A 15 12.85 -0.11 7.33
CA PRO A 15 11.81 0.74 7.91
C PRO A 15 10.70 1.05 6.91
N ALA A 16 9.49 1.17 7.41
CA ALA A 16 8.35 1.64 6.65
C ALA A 16 7.32 2.21 7.63
N GLU A 17 6.51 3.15 7.14
CA GLU A 17 5.40 3.67 7.92
C GLU A 17 4.20 2.73 7.76
N VAL A 18 4.13 1.73 8.63
CA VAL A 18 3.07 0.71 8.61
C VAL A 18 1.79 1.32 9.16
N VAL A 19 0.69 1.18 8.42
CA VAL A 19 -0.61 1.68 8.84
C VAL A 19 -1.56 0.56 9.25
N PHE A 20 -1.34 -0.66 8.78
CA PHE A 20 -2.17 -1.81 9.14
C PHE A 20 -1.38 -3.10 8.93
N GLU A 21 -1.64 -4.07 9.79
CA GLU A 21 -1.03 -5.40 9.67
C GLU A 21 -1.98 -6.43 10.26
N ASP A 22 -2.12 -7.55 9.56
CA ASP A 22 -2.78 -8.72 10.11
C ASP A 22 -1.95 -9.97 9.79
N GLU A 23 -2.52 -11.15 9.95
CA GLU A 23 -1.79 -12.40 9.76
C GLU A 23 -1.23 -12.56 8.34
N LEU A 24 -1.98 -12.13 7.33
CA LEU A 24 -1.65 -12.40 5.92
C LEU A 24 -1.21 -11.17 5.14
N THR A 25 -1.46 -9.98 5.64
CA THR A 25 -1.22 -8.74 4.88
C THR A 25 -0.50 -7.69 5.69
N LEU A 26 0.13 -6.77 4.96
CA LEU A 26 0.78 -5.59 5.51
C LEU A 26 0.41 -4.40 4.63
N ALA A 27 0.07 -3.28 5.26
CA ALA A 27 -0.18 -2.03 4.54
C ALA A 27 0.74 -0.94 5.09
N PHE A 28 1.37 -0.21 4.21
CA PHE A 28 2.32 0.83 4.59
C PHE A 28 2.32 1.96 3.57
N MET A 29 2.82 3.12 3.99
CA MET A 29 2.87 4.29 3.13
C MET A 29 3.94 4.11 2.07
N ASP A 30 3.66 4.53 0.83
CA ASP A 30 4.67 4.56 -0.22
C ASP A 30 5.71 5.63 0.14
N ALA A 31 6.99 5.24 0.12
CA ALA A 31 8.09 6.17 0.45
C ALA A 31 8.29 7.26 -0.61
N PHE A 32 7.78 7.04 -1.82
CA PHE A 32 7.82 8.00 -2.91
C PHE A 32 6.39 8.27 -3.40
N PRO A 33 5.58 8.94 -2.57
CA PRO A 33 4.15 9.01 -2.81
C PRO A 33 3.82 9.80 -4.06
N PHE A 34 2.94 9.25 -4.88
CA PHE A 34 2.39 9.96 -6.03
C PHE A 34 1.50 11.13 -5.56
N SER A 35 0.82 10.92 -4.43
CA SER A 35 -0.01 11.95 -3.80
C SER A 35 -0.02 11.71 -2.30
N ASP A 36 -0.48 12.70 -1.53
CA ASP A 36 -0.60 12.57 -0.09
C ASP A 36 -1.58 11.45 0.28
N GLY A 37 -1.12 10.52 1.09
CA GLY A 37 -1.92 9.36 1.49
C GLY A 37 -1.72 8.12 0.65
N HIS A 38 -0.81 8.13 -0.33
CA HIS A 38 -0.50 6.98 -1.17
C HIS A 38 -0.04 5.81 -0.30
N THR A 39 -0.79 4.72 -0.32
CA THR A 39 -0.60 3.56 0.53
C THR A 39 -0.47 2.30 -0.33
N LEU A 40 0.31 1.34 0.15
CA LEU A 40 0.49 0.04 -0.49
C LEU A 40 -0.08 -1.05 0.39
N VAL A 41 -0.69 -2.06 -0.24
CA VAL A 41 -1.14 -3.28 0.44
C VAL A 41 -0.44 -4.46 -0.21
N ILE A 42 0.20 -5.28 0.61
CA ILE A 42 0.92 -6.46 0.13
C ILE A 42 0.50 -7.71 0.90
N PRO A 43 0.57 -8.89 0.28
CA PRO A 43 0.56 -10.13 1.05
C PRO A 43 1.91 -10.28 1.74
N LYS A 44 1.92 -10.88 2.93
CA LYS A 44 3.19 -11.16 3.62
C LYS A 44 4.00 -12.23 2.90
N ARG A 45 3.32 -13.20 2.29
CA ARG A 45 3.97 -14.21 1.47
C ARG A 45 4.53 -13.55 0.21
N HIS A 46 5.76 -13.92 -0.16
CA HIS A 46 6.35 -13.42 -1.40
C HIS A 46 5.75 -14.15 -2.60
N VAL A 47 5.00 -13.41 -3.41
CA VAL A 47 4.60 -13.82 -4.75
C VAL A 47 4.86 -12.64 -5.68
N ALA A 48 5.31 -12.90 -6.90
CA ALA A 48 5.77 -11.82 -7.77
C ALA A 48 4.61 -10.98 -8.31
N ASP A 49 3.51 -11.63 -8.70
CA ASP A 49 2.44 -10.98 -9.46
C ASP A 49 1.11 -11.69 -9.25
N VAL A 50 0.09 -11.24 -9.97
CA VAL A 50 -1.26 -11.79 -9.84
C VAL A 50 -1.33 -13.27 -10.27
N TYR A 51 -0.45 -13.70 -11.17
CA TYR A 51 -0.49 -15.07 -11.67
C TYR A 51 -0.03 -16.08 -10.63
N GLU A 52 0.83 -15.67 -9.71
CA GLU A 52 1.32 -16.51 -8.61
C GLU A 52 0.46 -16.41 -7.35
N LEU A 53 -0.42 -15.42 -7.29
CA LEU A 53 -1.22 -15.16 -6.10
C LEU A 53 -2.26 -16.25 -5.91
N GLU A 54 -2.28 -16.87 -4.72
CA GLU A 54 -3.26 -17.88 -4.38
C GLU A 54 -4.48 -17.28 -3.71
N GLN A 55 -5.60 -18.00 -3.76
CA GLN A 55 -6.89 -17.48 -3.33
C GLN A 55 -6.92 -16.96 -1.89
N PRO A 56 -6.34 -17.64 -0.89
CA PRO A 56 -6.36 -17.11 0.48
C PRO A 56 -5.68 -15.73 0.59
N ASP A 57 -4.56 -15.54 -0.09
CA ASP A 57 -3.87 -14.25 -0.10
C ASP A 57 -4.64 -13.21 -0.92
N ALA A 58 -5.25 -13.63 -2.03
CA ALA A 58 -6.08 -12.74 -2.84
C ALA A 58 -7.25 -12.18 -2.01
N ASP A 59 -7.93 -13.05 -1.28
CA ASP A 59 -9.04 -12.62 -0.42
C ASP A 59 -8.55 -11.68 0.68
N ALA A 60 -7.39 -11.98 1.27
CA ALA A 60 -6.84 -11.19 2.34
C ALA A 60 -6.41 -9.79 1.89
N VAL A 61 -5.68 -9.69 0.76
CA VAL A 61 -5.23 -8.38 0.28
C VAL A 61 -6.40 -7.51 -0.17
N TRP A 62 -7.44 -8.12 -0.74
CA TRP A 62 -8.61 -7.35 -1.15
C TRP A 62 -9.42 -6.85 0.05
N ARG A 63 -9.57 -7.70 1.08
CA ARG A 63 -10.21 -7.30 2.33
C ARG A 63 -9.47 -6.13 2.98
N THR A 64 -8.13 -6.21 3.04
CA THR A 64 -7.31 -5.13 3.59
C THR A 64 -7.39 -3.87 2.73
N THR A 65 -7.38 -4.01 1.40
CA THR A 65 -7.53 -2.88 0.50
C THR A 65 -8.83 -2.12 0.74
N LEU A 66 -9.94 -2.85 0.90
CA LEU A 66 -11.22 -2.23 1.20
C LEU A 66 -11.19 -1.48 2.53
N HIS A 67 -10.61 -2.09 3.55
CA HIS A 67 -10.47 -1.48 4.87
C HIS A 67 -9.65 -0.19 4.78
N LEU A 68 -8.52 -0.23 4.10
CA LEU A 68 -7.64 0.93 3.90
C LEU A 68 -8.33 2.03 3.09
N ALA A 69 -9.08 1.67 2.05
CA ALA A 69 -9.79 2.66 1.24
C ALA A 69 -10.75 3.49 2.11
N ARG A 70 -11.48 2.82 2.99
CA ARG A 70 -12.39 3.50 3.92
C ARG A 70 -11.63 4.35 4.94
N GLY A 71 -10.51 3.84 5.44
CA GLY A 71 -9.66 4.58 6.37
C GLY A 71 -9.04 5.83 5.75
N ILE A 72 -8.56 5.73 4.53
CA ILE A 72 -8.00 6.87 3.80
C ILE A 72 -9.08 7.92 3.56
N ARG A 73 -10.28 7.49 3.16
CA ARG A 73 -11.39 8.41 2.97
C ARG A 73 -11.73 9.16 4.25
N ALA A 74 -11.76 8.47 5.37
CA ALA A 74 -12.03 9.10 6.66
C ALA A 74 -10.91 10.04 7.11
N ALA A 75 -9.66 9.67 6.83
CA ALA A 75 -8.49 10.42 7.32
C ALA A 75 -8.21 11.69 6.53
N VAL A 76 -8.26 11.61 5.19
CA VAL A 76 -7.84 12.73 4.33
C VAL A 76 -8.92 13.21 3.36
N ALA A 77 -10.04 12.50 3.29
CA ALA A 77 -11.21 12.90 2.49
C ALA A 77 -10.86 13.33 1.06
N PRO A 78 -10.10 12.52 0.29
CA PRO A 78 -9.77 12.88 -1.08
C PRO A 78 -11.03 12.81 -1.95
N PRO A 79 -11.17 13.70 -2.95
CA PRO A 79 -12.31 13.63 -3.87
C PRO A 79 -12.36 12.36 -4.70
N GLY A 80 -11.21 11.67 -4.88
CA GLY A 80 -11.15 10.42 -5.62
C GLY A 80 -10.06 9.52 -5.11
N LEU A 81 -10.13 8.24 -5.50
CA LEU A 81 -9.13 7.24 -5.14
C LEU A 81 -8.91 6.31 -6.31
N SER A 82 -7.66 6.16 -6.73
CA SER A 82 -7.28 5.16 -7.73
C SER A 82 -6.72 3.95 -7.03
N ILE A 83 -7.17 2.77 -7.44
CA ILE A 83 -6.62 1.51 -6.96
C ILE A 83 -5.93 0.88 -8.17
N ARG A 84 -4.61 0.63 -8.05
CA ARG A 84 -3.79 0.12 -9.16
C ARG A 84 -3.05 -1.13 -8.73
N GLN A 85 -2.98 -2.07 -9.65
CA GLN A 85 -2.15 -3.26 -9.51
C GLN A 85 -1.57 -3.55 -10.90
N ALA A 86 -0.28 -3.86 -10.97
CA ALA A 86 0.41 -4.06 -12.23
C ALA A 86 1.19 -5.38 -12.19
N ASN A 87 1.23 -6.06 -13.33
CA ASN A 87 1.88 -7.36 -13.47
C ASN A 87 2.83 -7.34 -14.66
N GLY A 88 4.13 -7.43 -14.36
CA GLY A 88 5.18 -7.39 -15.36
C GLY A 88 5.73 -5.98 -15.59
N ARG A 89 6.99 -5.93 -16.00
CA ARG A 89 7.71 -4.66 -16.21
C ARG A 89 7.02 -3.79 -17.26
N VAL A 90 6.51 -4.40 -18.33
CA VAL A 90 5.86 -3.67 -19.42
C VAL A 90 4.57 -2.99 -18.95
N ALA A 91 3.95 -3.52 -17.88
CA ALA A 91 2.76 -2.95 -17.28
C ALA A 91 3.09 -2.03 -16.08
N ASP A 92 4.36 -1.62 -15.96
CA ASP A 92 4.86 -0.72 -14.91
C ASP A 92 4.96 -1.36 -13.52
N GLN A 93 5.15 -2.67 -13.45
CA GLN A 93 5.53 -3.30 -12.20
C GLN A 93 7.05 -3.18 -12.04
N HIS A 94 7.50 -2.51 -10.97
CA HIS A 94 8.93 -2.29 -10.72
C HIS A 94 9.44 -3.10 -9.53
N ILE A 95 8.57 -3.49 -8.61
CA ILE A 95 8.92 -4.36 -7.48
C ILE A 95 8.14 -5.65 -7.64
N PHE A 96 8.88 -6.78 -7.68
CA PHE A 96 8.29 -8.09 -7.99
C PHE A 96 7.91 -8.84 -6.72
N HIS A 97 7.08 -8.17 -5.94
CA HIS A 97 6.30 -8.66 -4.83
C HIS A 97 4.93 -8.04 -5.03
N PHE A 98 3.90 -8.84 -5.19
CA PHE A 98 2.53 -8.37 -5.48
C PHE A 98 2.17 -7.23 -4.55
N HIS A 99 1.65 -6.14 -5.10
CA HIS A 99 1.20 -5.02 -4.30
C HIS A 99 0.08 -4.25 -5.00
N ILE A 100 -0.81 -3.73 -4.18
CA ILE A 100 -1.92 -2.88 -4.62
C ILE A 100 -1.62 -1.47 -4.15
N HIS A 101 -1.69 -0.51 -5.07
CA HIS A 101 -1.57 0.91 -4.76
C HIS A 101 -2.95 1.50 -4.48
N LEU A 102 -3.07 2.24 -3.39
CA LEU A 102 -4.21 3.13 -3.14
C LEU A 102 -3.69 4.54 -3.27
N ILE A 103 -4.12 5.25 -4.31
CA ILE A 103 -3.59 6.58 -4.64
C ILE A 103 -4.73 7.60 -4.54
N PRO A 104 -4.76 8.39 -3.46
CA PRO A 104 -5.73 9.47 -3.36
C PRO A 104 -5.55 10.46 -4.50
N ARG A 105 -6.65 10.94 -5.06
CA ARG A 105 -6.62 11.92 -6.15
C ARG A 105 -7.24 13.22 -5.68
N TYR A 106 -6.54 14.32 -5.96
CA TYR A 106 -6.96 15.66 -5.56
C TYR A 106 -7.15 16.50 -6.81
N GLU A 107 -8.02 17.50 -6.72
CA GLU A 107 -8.37 18.31 -7.88
C GLU A 107 -7.20 19.12 -8.41
N THR A 108 -6.27 19.51 -7.55
CA THR A 108 -5.12 20.31 -7.95
C THR A 108 -3.97 19.49 -8.50
N GLY A 109 -4.04 18.16 -8.45
CA GLY A 109 -3.03 17.28 -9.00
C GLY A 109 -1.63 17.44 -8.41
N SER A 110 -1.53 17.83 -7.15
CA SER A 110 -0.24 18.01 -6.49
C SER A 110 0.41 16.67 -6.18
N ARG A 111 1.76 16.64 -6.24
CA ARG A 111 2.53 15.48 -5.84
C ARG A 111 2.46 15.25 -4.34
N GLY A 112 2.72 14.02 -3.93
CA GLY A 112 2.85 13.68 -2.53
C GLY A 112 4.05 14.37 -1.89
N ASP A 113 3.90 14.78 -0.64
CA ASP A 113 4.94 15.42 0.14
C ASP A 113 5.55 14.38 1.10
N ARG A 114 6.80 14.00 0.85
CA ARG A 114 7.48 12.99 1.68
C ARG A 114 7.59 13.43 3.14
N ALA A 115 7.64 14.72 3.41
CA ALA A 115 7.70 15.24 4.78
C ALA A 115 6.40 14.98 5.55
N ARG A 116 5.29 14.70 4.86
CA ARG A 116 4.01 14.46 5.48
C ARG A 116 3.68 12.98 5.69
N ILE A 117 4.54 12.08 5.22
CA ILE A 117 4.25 10.63 5.28
C ILE A 117 3.93 10.16 6.70
N GLY A 118 4.78 10.53 7.68
CA GLY A 118 4.58 10.11 9.07
C GLY A 118 3.28 10.64 9.67
N ASP A 119 2.97 11.90 9.42
CA ASP A 119 1.73 12.53 9.92
C ASP A 119 0.50 11.88 9.28
N LEU A 120 0.55 11.66 7.98
CA LEU A 120 -0.57 11.02 7.27
C LEU A 120 -0.74 9.56 7.69
N ALA A 121 0.36 8.85 7.93
CA ALA A 121 0.30 7.48 8.44
C ALA A 121 -0.43 7.43 9.78
N GLU A 122 -0.13 8.36 10.69
CA GLU A 122 -0.79 8.44 11.98
C GLU A 122 -2.29 8.71 11.84
N ARG A 123 -2.65 9.63 10.95
CA ARG A 123 -4.07 9.94 10.69
C ARG A 123 -4.81 8.73 10.14
N ILE A 124 -4.19 7.98 9.23
CA ILE A 124 -4.80 6.78 8.66
C ILE A 124 -4.93 5.69 9.73
N ARG A 125 -3.87 5.45 10.52
CA ARG A 125 -3.94 4.48 11.62
C ARG A 125 -5.09 4.78 12.58
N THR A 126 -5.26 6.04 12.93
CA THR A 126 -6.33 6.47 13.82
C THR A 126 -7.71 6.20 13.20
N ALA A 127 -7.86 6.42 11.91
CA ALA A 127 -9.11 6.21 11.21
C ALA A 127 -9.48 4.74 11.04
N LEU A 128 -8.49 3.84 11.15
CA LEU A 128 -8.71 2.40 10.99
C LEU A 128 -9.18 1.71 12.28
N VAL A 129 -9.09 2.37 13.40
CA VAL A 129 -9.46 1.79 14.70
C VAL A 129 -10.97 1.79 14.90
#